data_914fa8f6e8b1cd4979c3ff8ac2cb7223
#
_entry.id   914fa8f6e8b1cd4979c3ff8ac2cb7223
#
_cell.length_a   1.000
_cell.length_b   1.000
_cell.length_c   1.000
_cell.angle_alpha   90.00
_cell.angle_beta   90.00
_cell.angle_gamma   90.00
#
_symmetry.space_group_name_H-M   'P 1'
#
loop_
_entity.id
_entity.type
_entity.pdbx_description
1 polymer ?
#
loop_
_entity_poly.entity_id
_entity_poly.type
_entity_poly.pdbx_seq_one_letter_code
_entity_poly.pdbx_strand_id
1 'polypeptide(L)'
;MEFMLSKEQELVRQMVREFAIDKVKPIAAEIDETERFPMENVKLMGKYGMMGIPFSEKYGGAGGDTLAYILAVEELSKVCGTTGVILSAHVSLCASVIYQFGTEEQKEKYLPALLKGEKIGSFGLTEPGAGTDAAGQQTTAVLDGDHYVLNGSKIFITNGGVSDVFIIFAMTDRSKGTKGISGFIVEKSFPGFSIGKIENKMGIRASSTTELIMENCIVPKENLIGQEGKGFGIAMKTLDGGRIGIAAQALGLAEGALEEAVNYMKERKQFNKPISAFQGLQWYIAEMDVKIEAARHLVYKAAWLKDQGKPYSVDAARAKLFAADTAMEVTTKAVQLFGGYGYTKDYPVERMMRDAKITEIYEGTSEVQKMVISGSVLR
;
A
#
# COMPACT_ATOMS: atom_id res chain seq x y z
N MET A 1 8.61 16.81 -20.12
CA MET A 1 8.63 15.95 -18.90
C MET A 1 9.97 16.22 -18.24
N GLU A 2 9.97 16.84 -17.07
CA GLU A 2 11.19 16.94 -16.28
C GLU A 2 11.42 15.61 -15.60
N PHE A 3 12.58 15.01 -15.78
CA PHE A 3 12.97 13.75 -15.14
C PHE A 3 13.60 13.99 -13.74
N MET A 4 13.75 15.26 -13.37
CA MET A 4 14.33 15.65 -12.08
C MET A 4 13.24 15.91 -11.05
N LEU A 5 13.49 15.47 -9.83
CA LEU A 5 12.62 15.79 -8.69
C LEU A 5 12.72 17.29 -8.36
N SER A 6 11.65 17.88 -7.84
CA SER A 6 11.69 19.20 -7.26
C SER A 6 12.52 19.20 -5.97
N LYS A 7 12.90 20.41 -5.50
CA LYS A 7 13.62 20.53 -4.22
C LYS A 7 12.83 19.99 -3.05
N GLU A 8 11.52 20.21 -3.05
CA GLU A 8 10.61 19.75 -2.02
C GLU A 8 10.50 18.21 -2.03
N GLN A 9 10.36 17.61 -3.21
CA GLN A 9 10.32 16.15 -3.38
C GLN A 9 11.66 15.52 -2.93
N GLU A 10 12.78 16.13 -3.26
CA GLU A 10 14.12 15.66 -2.83
C GLU A 10 14.31 15.75 -1.31
N LEU A 11 13.83 16.83 -0.68
CA LEU A 11 13.84 16.98 0.77
C LEU A 11 12.98 15.93 1.48
N VAL A 12 11.77 15.67 0.96
CA VAL A 12 10.91 14.60 1.48
C VAL A 12 11.61 13.24 1.35
N ARG A 13 12.20 12.94 0.18
CA ARG A 13 12.94 11.69 -0.06
C ARG A 13 14.09 11.53 0.94
N GLN A 14 14.89 12.57 1.12
CA GLN A 14 16.01 12.53 2.06
C GLN A 14 15.55 12.33 3.50
N MET A 15 14.56 13.09 3.96
CA MET A 15 13.99 12.96 5.31
C MET A 15 13.48 11.54 5.58
N VAL A 16 12.76 10.97 4.62
CA VAL A 16 12.20 9.61 4.80
C VAL A 16 13.31 8.56 4.75
N ARG A 17 14.33 8.71 3.89
CA ARG A 17 15.50 7.83 3.86
C ARG A 17 16.24 7.81 5.19
N GLU A 18 16.53 8.97 5.77
CA GLU A 18 17.16 9.07 7.08
C GLU A 18 16.31 8.39 8.16
N PHE A 19 15.02 8.66 8.17
CA PHE A 19 14.07 7.99 9.07
C PHE A 19 14.07 6.46 8.88
N ALA A 20 14.03 5.99 7.64
CA ALA A 20 14.02 4.56 7.30
C ALA A 20 15.30 3.86 7.81
N ILE A 21 16.46 4.47 7.64
CA ILE A 21 17.74 3.93 8.10
C ILE A 21 17.82 3.95 9.63
N ASP A 22 17.44 5.06 10.28
CA ASP A 22 17.67 5.26 11.71
C ASP A 22 16.60 4.59 12.59
N LYS A 23 15.36 4.51 12.14
CA LYS A 23 14.22 4.06 12.95
C LYS A 23 13.58 2.77 12.46
N VAL A 24 13.53 2.54 11.14
CA VAL A 24 12.86 1.36 10.59
C VAL A 24 13.82 0.18 10.44
N LYS A 25 14.98 0.40 9.83
CA LYS A 25 15.97 -0.68 9.57
C LYS A 25 16.35 -1.47 10.84
N PRO A 26 16.61 -0.82 12.00
CA PRO A 26 17.05 -1.53 13.20
C PRO A 26 16.05 -2.55 13.76
N ILE A 27 14.75 -2.34 13.56
CA ILE A 27 13.70 -3.23 14.08
C ILE A 27 13.06 -4.12 13.02
N ALA A 28 13.43 -3.96 11.74
CA ALA A 28 12.76 -4.62 10.63
C ALA A 28 12.80 -6.16 10.71
N ALA A 29 13.90 -6.75 11.18
CA ALA A 29 14.01 -8.19 11.38
C ALA A 29 13.18 -8.67 12.58
N GLU A 30 13.22 -7.94 13.70
CA GLU A 30 12.48 -8.26 14.91
C GLU A 30 10.98 -8.26 14.69
N ILE A 31 10.45 -7.20 14.06
CA ILE A 31 9.00 -7.09 13.81
C ILE A 31 8.50 -8.15 12.82
N ASP A 32 9.31 -8.56 11.83
CA ASP A 32 8.98 -9.66 10.93
C ASP A 32 8.93 -11.00 11.69
N GLU A 33 9.91 -11.28 12.54
CA GLU A 33 9.97 -12.53 13.30
C GLU A 33 8.82 -12.65 14.30
N THR A 34 8.53 -11.58 15.03
CA THR A 34 7.51 -11.55 16.10
C THR A 34 6.11 -11.22 15.62
N GLU A 35 5.95 -10.84 14.35
CA GLU A 35 4.68 -10.34 13.76
C GLU A 35 4.12 -9.10 14.49
N ARG A 36 4.97 -8.37 15.20
CA ARG A 36 4.61 -7.21 16.00
C ARG A 36 4.40 -5.98 15.13
N PHE A 37 3.23 -5.35 15.23
CA PHE A 37 2.96 -4.09 14.55
C PHE A 37 3.84 -2.96 15.08
N PRO A 38 4.58 -2.22 14.23
CA PRO A 38 5.55 -1.20 14.65
C PRO A 38 4.88 0.15 14.98
N MET A 39 4.07 0.20 16.05
CA MET A 39 3.33 1.39 16.43
C MET A 39 4.24 2.58 16.74
N GLU A 40 5.44 2.35 17.25
CA GLU A 40 6.45 3.38 17.46
C GLU A 40 6.86 4.10 16.17
N ASN A 41 7.05 3.36 15.08
CA ASN A 41 7.35 3.93 13.77
C ASN A 41 6.15 4.70 13.22
N VAL A 42 4.93 4.19 13.38
CA VAL A 42 3.71 4.86 12.92
C VAL A 42 3.51 6.20 13.62
N LYS A 43 3.72 6.25 14.95
CA LYS A 43 3.66 7.51 15.71
C LYS A 43 4.71 8.52 15.25
N LEU A 44 5.91 8.05 14.94
CA LEU A 44 6.97 8.92 14.41
C LEU A 44 6.67 9.38 12.99
N MET A 45 6.14 8.51 12.11
CA MET A 45 5.69 8.92 10.78
C MET A 45 4.62 10.01 10.86
N GLY A 46 3.66 9.89 11.80
CA GLY A 46 2.68 10.95 12.06
C GLY A 46 3.35 12.26 12.50
N LYS A 47 4.28 12.19 13.47
CA LYS A 47 5.02 13.35 13.96
C LYS A 47 5.84 14.06 12.88
N TYR A 48 6.39 13.32 11.93
CA TYR A 48 7.13 13.86 10.78
C TYR A 48 6.23 14.24 9.59
N GLY A 49 4.90 14.17 9.74
CA GLY A 49 3.94 14.55 8.70
C GLY A 49 3.82 13.58 7.53
N MET A 50 4.44 12.39 7.60
CA MET A 50 4.43 11.42 6.49
C MET A 50 3.04 10.90 6.18
N MET A 51 2.16 10.77 7.20
CA MET A 51 0.78 10.32 7.05
C MET A 51 -0.10 11.32 6.28
N GLY A 52 0.35 12.58 6.20
CA GLY A 52 -0.38 13.69 5.58
C GLY A 52 0.25 14.24 4.30
N ILE A 53 1.32 13.66 3.75
CA ILE A 53 2.08 14.23 2.63
C ILE A 53 1.19 14.77 1.49
N PRO A 54 0.31 13.98 0.83
CA PRO A 54 -0.40 14.44 -0.36
C PRO A 54 -1.71 15.19 -0.07
N PHE A 55 -1.92 15.64 1.17
CA PHE A 55 -3.17 16.28 1.57
C PHE A 55 -3.00 17.74 1.92
N SER A 56 -4.07 18.52 1.71
CA SER A 56 -4.09 19.96 2.00
C SER A 56 -3.83 20.27 3.48
N GLU A 57 -3.08 21.33 3.73
CA GLU A 57 -2.85 21.90 5.06
C GLU A 57 -4.15 22.27 5.79
N LYS A 58 -5.22 22.58 5.04
CA LYS A 58 -6.57 22.85 5.60
C LYS A 58 -7.02 21.77 6.59
N TYR A 59 -6.69 20.49 6.31
CA TYR A 59 -7.08 19.36 7.15
C TYR A 59 -5.91 18.80 7.97
N GLY A 60 -4.79 19.53 8.03
CA GLY A 60 -3.59 19.09 8.77
C GLY A 60 -2.62 18.22 7.94
N GLY A 61 -2.76 18.20 6.62
CA GLY A 61 -1.79 17.58 5.70
C GLY A 61 -0.54 18.44 5.51
N ALA A 62 0.42 17.93 4.75
CA ALA A 62 1.69 18.60 4.47
C ALA A 62 1.68 19.43 3.17
N GLY A 63 0.59 19.42 2.40
CA GLY A 63 0.47 20.17 1.13
C GLY A 63 1.35 19.68 -0.01
N GLY A 64 1.94 18.49 0.11
CA GLY A 64 2.75 17.87 -0.93
C GLY A 64 1.92 17.23 -2.05
N ASP A 65 2.62 16.61 -3.00
CA ASP A 65 2.01 15.93 -4.14
C ASP A 65 2.04 14.40 -4.02
N THR A 66 1.44 13.71 -4.99
CA THR A 66 1.45 12.24 -5.04
C THR A 66 2.86 11.71 -5.20
N LEU A 67 3.73 12.37 -5.98
CA LEU A 67 5.10 11.92 -6.18
C LEU A 67 5.91 11.98 -4.88
N ALA A 68 5.78 13.03 -4.08
CA ALA A 68 6.41 13.11 -2.76
C ALA A 68 5.96 11.98 -1.82
N TYR A 69 4.66 11.65 -1.84
CA TYR A 69 4.13 10.50 -1.09
C TYR A 69 4.71 9.17 -1.60
N ILE A 70 4.82 8.98 -2.90
CA ILE A 70 5.38 7.77 -3.51
C ILE A 70 6.85 7.58 -3.15
N LEU A 71 7.63 8.67 -3.12
CA LEU A 71 9.02 8.64 -2.65
C LEU A 71 9.10 8.19 -1.19
N ALA A 72 8.15 8.59 -0.34
CA ALA A 72 8.11 8.14 1.05
C ALA A 72 7.85 6.62 1.15
N VAL A 73 6.89 6.08 0.38
CA VAL A 73 6.62 4.63 0.34
C VAL A 73 7.84 3.85 -0.19
N GLU A 74 8.49 4.35 -1.24
CA GLU A 74 9.69 3.77 -1.84
C GLU A 74 10.83 3.68 -0.82
N GLU A 75 11.21 4.79 -0.18
CA GLU A 75 12.32 4.83 0.78
C GLU A 75 12.08 3.97 2.03
N LEU A 76 10.85 3.92 2.54
CA LEU A 76 10.49 3.00 3.63
C LEU A 76 10.62 1.54 3.19
N SER A 77 10.18 1.23 1.98
CA SER A 77 10.14 -0.14 1.46
C SER A 77 11.52 -0.69 1.12
N LYS A 78 12.51 0.16 0.87
CA LYS A 78 13.93 -0.24 0.70
C LYS A 78 14.46 -1.01 1.91
N VAL A 79 13.97 -0.71 3.10
CA VAL A 79 14.42 -1.36 4.35
C VAL A 79 13.37 -2.28 4.95
N CYS A 80 12.08 -2.00 4.72
CA CYS A 80 10.97 -2.75 5.32
C CYS A 80 9.67 -2.59 4.51
N GLY A 81 9.31 -3.62 3.75
CA GLY A 81 8.05 -3.66 2.98
C GLY A 81 6.80 -3.50 3.84
N THR A 82 6.84 -4.00 5.09
CA THR A 82 5.77 -3.82 6.08
C THR A 82 5.51 -2.34 6.39
N THR A 83 6.56 -1.57 6.70
CA THR A 83 6.39 -0.15 7.05
C THR A 83 5.90 0.66 5.85
N GLY A 84 6.37 0.33 4.64
CA GLY A 84 5.89 0.93 3.40
C GLY A 84 4.39 0.71 3.17
N VAL A 85 3.88 -0.53 3.34
CA VAL A 85 2.46 -0.81 3.15
C VAL A 85 1.57 -0.23 4.23
N ILE A 86 2.04 -0.12 5.47
CA ILE A 86 1.29 0.55 6.55
C ILE A 86 0.97 1.99 6.15
N LEU A 87 1.98 2.73 5.67
CA LEU A 87 1.80 4.09 5.16
C LEU A 87 0.90 4.10 3.92
N SER A 88 1.18 3.22 2.95
CA SER A 88 0.46 3.18 1.68
C SER A 88 -1.03 2.96 1.87
N ALA A 89 -1.46 1.95 2.61
CA ALA A 89 -2.87 1.64 2.84
C ALA A 89 -3.60 2.76 3.61
N HIS A 90 -2.94 3.33 4.61
CA HIS A 90 -3.51 4.45 5.37
C HIS A 90 -3.77 5.67 4.49
N VAL A 91 -2.76 6.10 3.72
CA VAL A 91 -2.80 7.32 2.90
C VAL A 91 -3.66 7.13 1.66
N SER A 92 -3.35 6.12 0.82
CA SER A 92 -3.95 5.99 -0.51
C SER A 92 -5.34 5.37 -0.50
N LEU A 93 -5.69 4.58 0.51
CA LEU A 93 -6.96 3.87 0.56
C LEU A 93 -7.95 4.49 1.55
N CYS A 94 -7.58 4.73 2.81
CA CYS A 94 -8.53 5.27 3.78
C CYS A 94 -8.63 6.80 3.71
N ALA A 95 -7.54 7.51 4.01
CA ALA A 95 -7.56 8.98 4.07
C ALA A 95 -7.93 9.59 2.71
N SER A 96 -7.44 9.01 1.61
CA SER A 96 -7.73 9.46 0.24
C SER A 96 -9.22 9.35 -0.12
N VAL A 97 -9.94 8.31 0.34
CA VAL A 97 -11.38 8.18 0.11
C VAL A 97 -12.14 9.31 0.79
N ILE A 98 -11.86 9.58 2.07
CA ILE A 98 -12.51 10.66 2.81
C ILE A 98 -12.18 12.02 2.16
N TYR A 99 -10.93 12.24 1.79
CA TYR A 99 -10.48 13.49 1.16
C TYR A 99 -11.17 13.76 -0.18
N GLN A 100 -11.31 12.73 -1.04
CA GLN A 100 -11.84 12.89 -2.39
C GLN A 100 -13.36 12.86 -2.46
N PHE A 101 -14.03 12.08 -1.61
CA PHE A 101 -15.45 11.76 -1.74
C PHE A 101 -16.28 12.12 -0.50
N GLY A 102 -15.66 12.43 0.62
CA GLY A 102 -16.34 12.83 1.84
C GLY A 102 -16.94 14.23 1.74
N THR A 103 -17.98 14.48 2.53
CA THR A 103 -18.49 15.84 2.76
C THR A 103 -17.49 16.69 3.55
N GLU A 104 -17.67 17.99 3.62
CA GLU A 104 -16.77 18.86 4.41
C GLU A 104 -16.80 18.47 5.90
N GLU A 105 -17.96 18.13 6.43
CA GLU A 105 -18.12 17.67 7.82
C GLU A 105 -17.35 16.35 8.06
N GLN A 106 -17.42 15.41 7.12
CA GLN A 106 -16.65 14.16 7.19
C GLN A 106 -15.15 14.42 7.14
N LYS A 107 -14.69 15.32 6.25
CA LYS A 107 -13.27 15.68 6.14
C LYS A 107 -12.77 16.34 7.42
N GLU A 108 -13.52 17.31 7.96
CA GLU A 108 -13.16 18.01 9.19
C GLU A 108 -13.17 17.10 10.42
N LYS A 109 -14.08 16.11 10.46
CA LYS A 109 -14.18 15.14 11.55
C LYS A 109 -13.04 14.12 11.54
N TYR A 110 -12.67 13.57 10.39
CA TYR A 110 -11.81 12.40 10.32
C TYR A 110 -10.37 12.69 9.88
N LEU A 111 -10.16 13.60 8.91
CA LEU A 111 -8.83 13.79 8.33
C LEU A 111 -7.80 14.31 9.33
N PRO A 112 -8.07 15.30 10.20
CA PRO A 112 -7.02 15.83 11.06
C PRO A 112 -6.31 14.78 11.92
N ALA A 113 -7.06 13.86 12.51
CA ALA A 113 -6.50 12.80 13.35
C ALA A 113 -5.77 11.72 12.52
N LEU A 114 -6.29 11.40 11.31
CA LEU A 114 -5.65 10.46 10.39
C LEU A 114 -4.33 11.03 9.85
N LEU A 115 -4.33 12.28 9.38
CA LEU A 115 -3.15 12.90 8.75
C LEU A 115 -2.01 13.17 9.74
N LYS A 116 -2.33 13.33 11.04
CA LYS A 116 -1.34 13.41 12.14
C LYS A 116 -0.89 12.05 12.66
N GLY A 117 -1.49 10.94 12.18
CA GLY A 117 -1.20 9.60 12.69
C GLY A 117 -1.69 9.35 14.12
N GLU A 118 -2.61 10.16 14.62
CA GLU A 118 -3.29 9.96 15.91
C GLU A 118 -4.31 8.82 15.82
N LYS A 119 -4.90 8.65 14.64
CA LYS A 119 -5.76 7.53 14.26
C LYS A 119 -5.22 6.83 13.01
N ILE A 120 -5.44 5.54 12.90
CA ILE A 120 -5.07 4.72 11.75
C ILE A 120 -6.31 4.37 10.96
N GLY A 121 -6.17 4.33 9.62
CA GLY A 121 -7.26 4.00 8.71
C GLY A 121 -7.04 2.72 7.92
N SER A 122 -8.14 2.04 7.62
CA SER A 122 -8.21 0.82 6.81
C SER A 122 -9.25 0.91 5.71
N PHE A 123 -9.18 -0.02 4.75
CA PHE A 123 -10.05 -0.09 3.59
C PHE A 123 -10.59 -1.52 3.44
N GLY A 124 -11.88 -1.71 3.68
CA GLY A 124 -12.56 -2.99 3.69
C GLY A 124 -13.45 -3.19 2.46
N LEU A 125 -12.87 -3.75 1.38
CA LEU A 125 -13.58 -4.11 0.16
C LEU A 125 -13.74 -5.64 0.05
N THR A 126 -12.63 -6.36 0.19
CA THR A 126 -12.50 -7.80 -0.08
C THR A 126 -13.31 -8.65 0.91
N GLU A 127 -14.00 -9.66 0.40
CA GLU A 127 -14.74 -10.66 1.18
C GLU A 127 -14.23 -12.08 0.87
N PRO A 128 -14.56 -13.09 1.70
CA PRO A 128 -14.15 -14.47 1.46
C PRO A 128 -14.49 -15.00 0.05
N GLY A 129 -15.64 -14.58 -0.49
CA GLY A 129 -16.10 -14.96 -1.83
C GLY A 129 -15.90 -13.91 -2.91
N ALA A 130 -15.32 -12.75 -2.60
CA ALA A 130 -15.23 -11.61 -3.51
C ALA A 130 -13.87 -10.88 -3.39
N GLY A 131 -12.84 -11.43 -4.02
CA GLY A 131 -11.53 -10.81 -4.16
C GLY A 131 -11.41 -10.06 -5.49
N THR A 132 -10.93 -10.72 -6.54
CA THR A 132 -10.88 -10.15 -7.90
C THR A 132 -12.26 -9.75 -8.42
N ASP A 133 -13.27 -10.56 -8.16
CA ASP A 133 -14.69 -10.22 -8.40
C ASP A 133 -15.26 -9.38 -7.25
N ALA A 134 -14.79 -8.16 -7.10
CA ALA A 134 -15.24 -7.24 -6.06
C ALA A 134 -16.74 -6.86 -6.19
N ALA A 135 -17.35 -7.07 -7.35
CA ALA A 135 -18.78 -6.85 -7.56
C ALA A 135 -19.65 -7.92 -6.86
N GLY A 136 -19.10 -9.11 -6.64
CA GLY A 136 -19.78 -10.25 -6.01
C GLY A 136 -19.89 -10.17 -4.49
N GLN A 137 -19.57 -9.03 -3.87
CA GLN A 137 -19.62 -8.87 -2.41
C GLN A 137 -21.01 -9.10 -1.84
N GLN A 138 -21.06 -9.68 -0.62
CA GLN A 138 -22.29 -10.11 0.05
C GLN A 138 -22.65 -9.26 1.28
N THR A 139 -21.70 -8.52 1.86
CA THR A 139 -21.98 -7.60 2.97
C THR A 139 -23.10 -6.64 2.61
N THR A 140 -24.11 -6.52 3.47
CA THR A 140 -25.29 -5.69 3.26
C THR A 140 -25.27 -4.45 4.14
N ALA A 141 -25.97 -3.40 3.69
CA ALA A 141 -26.27 -2.21 4.48
C ALA A 141 -27.73 -1.84 4.25
N VAL A 142 -28.54 -1.92 5.29
CA VAL A 142 -29.98 -1.61 5.22
C VAL A 142 -30.23 -0.32 5.99
N LEU A 143 -30.89 0.64 5.35
CA LEU A 143 -31.28 1.90 6.00
C LEU A 143 -32.43 1.65 6.98
N ASP A 144 -32.26 2.05 8.24
CA ASP A 144 -33.27 2.00 9.29
C ASP A 144 -33.30 3.36 10.02
N GLY A 145 -34.27 4.18 9.66
CA GLY A 145 -34.41 5.53 10.21
C GLY A 145 -33.22 6.44 9.88
N ASP A 146 -32.42 6.76 10.89
CA ASP A 146 -31.28 7.67 10.82
C ASP A 146 -29.91 6.98 10.74
N HIS A 147 -29.90 5.64 10.57
CA HIS A 147 -28.67 4.86 10.48
C HIS A 147 -28.79 3.70 9.47
N TYR A 148 -27.64 3.16 9.08
CA TYR A 148 -27.56 1.90 8.33
C TYR A 148 -27.19 0.76 9.27
N VAL A 149 -27.79 -0.40 9.07
CA VAL A 149 -27.45 -1.65 9.73
C VAL A 149 -26.61 -2.49 8.77
N LEU A 150 -25.32 -2.66 9.08
CA LEU A 150 -24.39 -3.45 8.26
C LEU A 150 -24.30 -4.88 8.79
N ASN A 151 -24.34 -5.86 7.86
CA ASN A 151 -24.15 -7.28 8.17
C ASN A 151 -23.25 -7.93 7.12
N GLY A 152 -22.20 -8.65 7.58
CA GLY A 152 -21.25 -9.37 6.75
C GLY A 152 -19.84 -9.34 7.31
N SER A 153 -18.86 -9.74 6.48
CA SER A 153 -17.46 -9.69 6.86
C SER A 153 -16.55 -9.23 5.71
N LYS A 154 -15.40 -8.66 6.06
CA LYS A 154 -14.31 -8.31 5.13
C LYS A 154 -13.05 -9.03 5.56
N ILE A 155 -12.23 -9.48 4.61
CA ILE A 155 -10.98 -10.20 4.90
C ILE A 155 -9.78 -9.52 4.26
N PHE A 156 -8.60 -9.89 4.76
CA PHE A 156 -7.29 -9.37 4.31
C PHE A 156 -7.16 -7.84 4.44
N ILE A 157 -7.72 -7.28 5.51
CA ILE A 157 -7.74 -5.83 5.70
C ILE A 157 -6.46 -5.35 6.36
N THR A 158 -5.63 -4.68 5.58
CA THR A 158 -4.37 -4.06 6.02
C THR A 158 -4.64 -3.02 7.10
N ASN A 159 -3.79 -2.99 8.14
CA ASN A 159 -3.93 -2.18 9.35
C ASN A 159 -5.17 -2.50 10.20
N GLY A 160 -5.99 -3.49 9.84
CA GLY A 160 -7.32 -3.72 10.43
C GLY A 160 -7.33 -3.88 11.95
N GLY A 161 -6.36 -4.60 12.52
CA GLY A 161 -6.31 -4.82 13.97
C GLY A 161 -5.97 -3.59 14.81
N VAL A 162 -5.36 -2.59 14.20
CA VAL A 162 -4.89 -1.36 14.86
C VAL A 162 -5.61 -0.09 14.41
N SER A 163 -6.47 -0.19 13.40
CA SER A 163 -7.20 0.96 12.86
C SER A 163 -8.33 1.41 13.77
N ASP A 164 -8.62 2.71 13.68
CA ASP A 164 -9.73 3.38 14.36
C ASP A 164 -10.87 3.68 13.39
N VAL A 165 -10.53 3.90 12.10
CA VAL A 165 -11.44 4.32 11.04
C VAL A 165 -11.33 3.36 9.86
N PHE A 166 -12.47 2.90 9.36
CA PHE A 166 -12.56 1.92 8.28
C PHE A 166 -13.45 2.46 7.16
N ILE A 167 -12.99 2.34 5.92
CA ILE A 167 -13.85 2.53 4.75
C ILE A 167 -14.42 1.17 4.39
N ILE A 168 -15.72 0.99 4.53
CA ILE A 168 -16.42 -0.28 4.27
C ILE A 168 -17.35 -0.13 3.08
N PHE A 169 -17.29 -1.07 2.14
CA PHE A 169 -18.24 -1.16 1.03
C PHE A 169 -19.25 -2.26 1.30
N ALA A 170 -20.53 -1.94 1.11
CA ALA A 170 -21.63 -2.86 1.35
C ALA A 170 -22.76 -2.67 0.33
N MET A 171 -23.54 -3.71 0.13
CA MET A 171 -24.67 -3.75 -0.79
C MET A 171 -25.90 -3.09 -0.13
N THR A 172 -26.33 -1.96 -0.66
CA THR A 172 -27.58 -1.29 -0.27
C THR A 172 -28.77 -1.71 -1.13
N ASP A 173 -28.53 -2.13 -2.38
CA ASP A 173 -29.57 -2.62 -3.29
C ASP A 173 -29.04 -3.69 -4.25
N ARG A 174 -29.31 -4.96 -3.96
CA ARG A 174 -28.83 -6.09 -4.78
C ARG A 174 -29.39 -6.09 -6.21
N SER A 175 -30.58 -5.52 -6.43
CA SER A 175 -31.21 -5.49 -7.74
C SER A 175 -30.46 -4.64 -8.76
N LYS A 176 -29.61 -3.72 -8.29
CA LYS A 176 -28.84 -2.78 -9.11
C LYS A 176 -27.40 -3.23 -9.41
N GLY A 177 -27.00 -4.43 -8.99
CA GLY A 177 -25.64 -4.94 -9.18
C GLY A 177 -24.60 -3.96 -8.61
N THR A 178 -23.56 -3.60 -9.37
CA THR A 178 -22.51 -2.66 -8.92
C THR A 178 -23.03 -1.27 -8.56
N LYS A 179 -24.19 -0.85 -9.12
CA LYS A 179 -24.83 0.42 -8.79
C LYS A 179 -25.63 0.35 -7.48
N GLY A 180 -25.68 -0.80 -6.82
CA GLY A 180 -26.27 -0.97 -5.50
C GLY A 180 -25.23 -1.05 -4.38
N ILE A 181 -23.94 -0.88 -4.68
CA ILE A 181 -22.85 -0.86 -3.69
C ILE A 181 -22.62 0.55 -3.20
N SER A 182 -22.57 0.75 -1.88
CA SER A 182 -22.33 2.03 -1.19
C SER A 182 -21.08 1.95 -0.32
N GLY A 183 -20.47 3.08 -0.03
CA GLY A 183 -19.30 3.19 0.84
C GLY A 183 -19.63 3.89 2.15
N PHE A 184 -19.05 3.46 3.25
CA PHE A 184 -19.33 3.94 4.59
C PHE A 184 -18.03 4.20 5.36
N ILE A 185 -18.01 5.26 6.19
CA ILE A 185 -17.00 5.44 7.23
C ILE A 185 -17.49 4.72 8.48
N VAL A 186 -16.77 3.69 8.90
CA VAL A 186 -17.08 2.92 10.09
C VAL A 186 -16.00 3.18 11.15
N GLU A 187 -16.41 3.50 12.37
CA GLU A 187 -15.49 3.65 13.50
C GLU A 187 -15.40 2.34 14.29
N LYS A 188 -14.23 2.02 14.82
CA LYS A 188 -14.00 0.81 15.62
C LYS A 188 -14.97 0.66 16.80
N SER A 189 -15.45 1.80 17.33
CA SER A 189 -16.36 1.87 18.46
C SER A 189 -17.84 1.64 18.12
N PHE A 190 -18.20 1.51 16.85
CA PHE A 190 -19.61 1.35 16.47
C PHE A 190 -20.17 0.02 16.96
N PRO A 191 -21.37 0.01 17.54
CA PRO A 191 -22.02 -1.22 17.98
C PRO A 191 -22.14 -2.22 16.84
N GLY A 192 -21.82 -3.49 17.11
CA GLY A 192 -21.88 -4.56 16.12
C GLY A 192 -20.65 -4.65 15.19
N PHE A 193 -19.62 -3.79 15.37
CA PHE A 193 -18.36 -3.90 14.66
C PHE A 193 -17.31 -4.61 15.52
N SER A 194 -16.58 -5.56 14.94
CA SER A 194 -15.47 -6.25 15.64
C SER A 194 -14.36 -6.67 14.68
N ILE A 195 -13.18 -6.88 15.26
CA ILE A 195 -12.02 -7.42 14.54
C ILE A 195 -12.02 -8.94 14.70
N GLY A 196 -12.00 -9.63 13.59
CA GLY A 196 -11.92 -11.09 13.54
C GLY A 196 -10.48 -11.61 13.54
N LYS A 197 -10.25 -12.66 12.76
CA LYS A 197 -8.96 -13.34 12.65
C LYS A 197 -7.85 -12.42 12.19
N ILE A 198 -6.67 -12.53 12.83
CA ILE A 198 -5.41 -11.95 12.34
C ILE A 198 -4.73 -13.00 11.45
N GLU A 199 -4.32 -12.60 10.24
CA GLU A 199 -3.74 -13.49 9.27
C GLU A 199 -2.23 -13.72 9.52
N ASN A 200 -1.83 -14.98 9.61
CA ASN A 200 -0.42 -15.38 9.58
C ASN A 200 0.04 -15.42 8.12
N LYS A 201 1.05 -14.64 7.78
CA LYS A 201 1.43 -14.35 6.40
C LYS A 201 2.85 -14.80 6.06
N MET A 202 3.09 -15.06 4.78
CA MET A 202 4.40 -15.36 4.22
C MET A 202 5.38 -14.19 4.36
N GLY A 203 4.95 -12.98 4.01
CA GLY A 203 5.71 -11.73 4.04
C GLY A 203 4.89 -10.60 4.62
N ILE A 204 5.47 -9.41 4.70
CA ILE A 204 4.89 -8.23 5.39
C ILE A 204 4.26 -8.62 6.74
N ARG A 205 4.95 -9.48 7.48
CA ARG A 205 4.37 -10.22 8.61
C ARG A 205 3.92 -9.31 9.74
N ALA A 206 4.60 -8.20 9.97
CA ALA A 206 4.25 -7.21 10.99
C ALA A 206 3.13 -6.24 10.56
N SER A 207 2.61 -6.31 9.33
CA SER A 207 1.40 -5.61 8.93
C SER A 207 0.18 -6.31 9.53
N SER A 208 -0.59 -5.59 10.37
CA SER A 208 -1.80 -6.14 10.98
C SER A 208 -2.90 -6.33 9.95
N THR A 209 -2.94 -7.51 9.35
CA THR A 209 -3.93 -7.89 8.33
C THR A 209 -5.01 -8.74 8.97
N THR A 210 -6.27 -8.32 8.92
CA THR A 210 -7.34 -8.95 9.68
C THR A 210 -8.62 -9.16 8.89
N GLU A 211 -9.50 -9.99 9.45
CA GLU A 211 -10.91 -9.98 9.15
C GLU A 211 -11.60 -8.85 9.92
N LEU A 212 -12.63 -8.25 9.33
CA LEU A 212 -13.57 -7.32 9.95
C LEU A 212 -14.96 -7.98 9.96
N ILE A 213 -15.65 -7.94 11.09
CA ILE A 213 -16.95 -8.56 11.27
C ILE A 213 -17.99 -7.48 11.60
N MET A 214 -19.09 -7.50 10.90
CA MET A 214 -20.24 -6.63 11.12
C MET A 214 -21.47 -7.50 11.41
N GLU A 215 -21.97 -7.43 12.65
CA GLU A 215 -23.16 -8.13 13.12
C GLU A 215 -24.16 -7.11 13.65
N ASN A 216 -25.12 -6.74 12.81
CA ASN A 216 -26.03 -5.62 13.08
C ASN A 216 -25.26 -4.33 13.43
N CYS A 217 -24.19 -4.05 12.68
CA CYS A 217 -23.35 -2.90 12.94
C CYS A 217 -24.09 -1.60 12.60
N ILE A 218 -24.25 -0.74 13.60
CA ILE A 218 -24.98 0.52 13.52
C ILE A 218 -24.07 1.62 13.01
N VAL A 219 -24.33 2.11 11.81
CA VAL A 219 -23.54 3.17 11.17
C VAL A 219 -24.45 4.39 10.93
N PRO A 220 -24.17 5.56 11.51
CA PRO A 220 -24.95 6.78 11.30
C PRO A 220 -25.10 7.11 9.80
N LYS A 221 -26.25 7.62 9.40
CA LYS A 221 -26.55 7.94 8.00
C LYS A 221 -25.57 8.97 7.40
N GLU A 222 -25.09 9.90 8.20
CA GLU A 222 -24.07 10.88 7.82
C GLU A 222 -22.69 10.28 7.54
N ASN A 223 -22.47 9.01 7.87
CA ASN A 223 -21.23 8.29 7.55
C ASN A 223 -21.24 7.60 6.15
N LEU A 224 -22.33 7.75 5.39
CA LEU A 224 -22.36 7.36 3.97
C LEU A 224 -21.39 8.25 3.18
N ILE A 225 -20.48 7.66 2.40
CA ILE A 225 -19.52 8.39 1.57
C ILE A 225 -20.13 8.67 0.19
N GLY A 226 -20.16 9.93 -0.19
CA GLY A 226 -20.73 10.35 -1.45
C GLY A 226 -22.24 10.13 -1.51
N GLN A 227 -22.70 9.30 -2.46
CA GLN A 227 -24.12 8.97 -2.65
C GLN A 227 -24.33 7.47 -2.60
N GLU A 228 -25.51 7.04 -2.14
CA GLU A 228 -25.91 5.65 -2.18
C GLU A 228 -25.82 5.08 -3.61
N GLY A 229 -25.30 3.86 -3.74
CA GLY A 229 -25.09 3.19 -5.02
C GLY A 229 -23.86 3.67 -5.82
N LYS A 230 -23.05 4.58 -5.29
CA LYS A 230 -21.81 5.04 -5.94
C LYS A 230 -20.54 4.41 -5.39
N GLY A 231 -20.65 3.55 -4.38
CA GLY A 231 -19.52 2.97 -3.67
C GLY A 231 -18.57 2.15 -4.57
N PHE A 232 -19.11 1.38 -5.53
CA PHE A 232 -18.25 0.62 -6.44
C PHE A 232 -17.33 1.51 -7.28
N GLY A 233 -17.87 2.62 -7.83
CA GLY A 233 -17.08 3.60 -8.56
C GLY A 233 -16.02 4.28 -7.70
N ILE A 234 -16.36 4.60 -6.44
CA ILE A 234 -15.44 5.14 -5.44
C ILE A 234 -14.32 4.14 -5.18
N ALA A 235 -14.65 2.87 -4.92
CA ALA A 235 -13.66 1.81 -4.68
C ALA A 235 -12.68 1.65 -5.86
N MET A 236 -13.18 1.56 -7.09
CA MET A 236 -12.33 1.41 -8.28
C MET A 236 -11.39 2.59 -8.49
N LYS A 237 -11.89 3.83 -8.33
CA LYS A 237 -11.07 5.03 -8.44
C LYS A 237 -10.02 5.13 -7.33
N THR A 238 -10.35 4.68 -6.13
CA THR A 238 -9.40 4.60 -5.01
C THR A 238 -8.29 3.61 -5.28
N LEU A 239 -8.63 2.42 -5.79
CA LEU A 239 -7.65 1.39 -6.13
C LEU A 239 -6.69 1.83 -7.25
N ASP A 240 -7.13 2.66 -8.20
CA ASP A 240 -6.20 3.24 -9.19
C ASP A 240 -5.07 4.06 -8.52
N GLY A 241 -5.40 4.80 -7.45
CA GLY A 241 -4.42 5.52 -6.64
C GLY A 241 -3.55 4.58 -5.79
N GLY A 242 -4.17 3.56 -5.18
CA GLY A 242 -3.50 2.55 -4.38
C GLY A 242 -2.46 1.76 -5.17
N ARG A 243 -2.76 1.41 -6.43
CA ARG A 243 -1.82 0.72 -7.35
C ARG A 243 -0.49 1.45 -7.49
N ILE A 244 -0.49 2.79 -7.50
CA ILE A 244 0.75 3.58 -7.54
C ILE A 244 1.55 3.38 -6.25
N GLY A 245 0.88 3.36 -5.09
CA GLY A 245 1.51 3.09 -3.79
C GLY A 245 2.15 1.70 -3.72
N ILE A 246 1.45 0.67 -4.21
CA ILE A 246 2.00 -0.70 -4.26
C ILE A 246 3.15 -0.81 -5.27
N ALA A 247 3.06 -0.11 -6.40
CA ALA A 247 4.16 -0.05 -7.35
C ALA A 247 5.42 0.58 -6.73
N ALA A 248 5.26 1.63 -5.93
CA ALA A 248 6.36 2.25 -5.18
C ALA A 248 6.93 1.33 -4.09
N GLN A 249 6.08 0.58 -3.39
CA GLN A 249 6.53 -0.43 -2.43
C GLN A 249 7.36 -1.52 -3.13
N ALA A 250 6.89 -2.04 -4.26
CA ALA A 250 7.61 -3.04 -5.04
C ALA A 250 8.96 -2.50 -5.54
N LEU A 251 8.97 -1.26 -6.06
CA LEU A 251 10.19 -0.57 -6.48
C LEU A 251 11.19 -0.45 -5.33
N GLY A 252 10.76 0.02 -4.16
CA GLY A 252 11.61 0.14 -2.98
C GLY A 252 12.20 -1.21 -2.54
N LEU A 253 11.40 -2.28 -2.52
CA LEU A 253 11.87 -3.63 -2.20
C LEU A 253 12.95 -4.10 -3.20
N ALA A 254 12.77 -3.85 -4.49
CA ALA A 254 13.75 -4.17 -5.52
C ALA A 254 15.07 -3.40 -5.32
N GLU A 255 14.97 -2.10 -5.09
CA GLU A 255 16.15 -1.23 -4.84
C GLU A 255 16.91 -1.67 -3.60
N GLY A 256 16.20 -1.90 -2.48
CA GLY A 256 16.82 -2.36 -1.23
C GLY A 256 17.52 -3.71 -1.40
N ALA A 257 16.91 -4.65 -2.11
CA ALA A 257 17.51 -5.94 -2.38
C ALA A 257 18.75 -5.85 -3.29
N LEU A 258 18.74 -4.97 -4.29
CA LEU A 258 19.90 -4.69 -5.13
C LEU A 258 21.04 -4.07 -4.31
N GLU A 259 20.74 -3.09 -3.46
CA GLU A 259 21.73 -2.43 -2.61
C GLU A 259 22.41 -3.42 -1.66
N GLU A 260 21.65 -4.25 -0.96
CA GLU A 260 22.17 -5.30 -0.09
C GLU A 260 23.02 -6.33 -0.88
N ALA A 261 22.58 -6.74 -2.07
CA ALA A 261 23.34 -7.67 -2.92
C ALA A 261 24.68 -7.06 -3.38
N VAL A 262 24.67 -5.80 -3.81
CA VAL A 262 25.91 -5.10 -4.24
C VAL A 262 26.91 -4.96 -3.10
N ASN A 263 26.43 -4.59 -1.89
CA ASN A 263 27.30 -4.48 -0.72
C ASN A 263 27.89 -5.83 -0.34
N TYR A 264 27.07 -6.88 -0.27
CA TYR A 264 27.56 -8.23 0.02
C TYR A 264 28.58 -8.72 -1.01
N MET A 265 28.34 -8.51 -2.31
CA MET A 265 29.23 -8.93 -3.37
C MET A 265 30.61 -8.27 -3.32
N LYS A 266 30.71 -7.02 -2.82
CA LYS A 266 31.98 -6.29 -2.63
C LYS A 266 32.80 -6.86 -1.47
N GLU A 267 32.16 -7.38 -0.44
CA GLU A 267 32.79 -7.87 0.79
C GLU A 267 33.09 -9.37 0.73
N ARG A 268 32.13 -10.18 0.24
CA ARG A 268 32.23 -11.63 0.17
C ARG A 268 33.33 -12.08 -0.79
N LYS A 269 34.26 -12.89 -0.32
CA LYS A 269 35.35 -13.44 -1.13
C LYS A 269 35.18 -14.94 -1.37
N GLN A 270 35.39 -15.37 -2.61
CA GLN A 270 35.58 -16.74 -3.02
C GLN A 270 36.69 -16.80 -4.08
N PHE A 271 37.44 -17.91 -4.11
CA PHE A 271 38.59 -18.04 -5.02
C PHE A 271 39.58 -16.86 -4.87
N ASN A 272 39.82 -16.42 -3.62
CA ASN A 272 40.74 -15.34 -3.21
C ASN A 272 40.42 -13.94 -3.76
N LYS A 273 39.20 -13.68 -4.24
CA LYS A 273 38.76 -12.36 -4.71
C LYS A 273 37.32 -12.09 -4.34
N PRO A 274 36.87 -10.81 -4.25
CA PRO A 274 35.46 -10.47 -4.07
C PRO A 274 34.59 -11.11 -5.15
N ILE A 275 33.40 -11.57 -4.79
CA ILE A 275 32.51 -12.20 -5.78
C ILE A 275 32.01 -11.18 -6.82
N SER A 276 32.06 -9.89 -6.54
CA SER A 276 31.83 -8.81 -7.51
C SER A 276 32.83 -8.79 -8.68
N ALA A 277 33.97 -9.48 -8.57
CA ALA A 277 34.94 -9.58 -9.64
C ALA A 277 34.63 -10.68 -10.69
N PHE A 278 33.55 -11.47 -10.47
CA PHE A 278 33.11 -12.47 -11.44
C PHE A 278 32.11 -11.87 -12.43
N GLN A 279 32.48 -11.84 -13.71
CA GLN A 279 31.72 -11.22 -14.79
C GLN A 279 30.26 -11.74 -14.87
N GLY A 280 30.05 -13.04 -14.72
CA GLY A 280 28.71 -13.64 -14.74
C GLY A 280 27.77 -13.11 -13.64
N LEU A 281 28.31 -12.71 -12.48
CA LEU A 281 27.53 -12.09 -11.41
C LEU A 281 27.29 -10.58 -11.66
N GLN A 282 28.24 -9.91 -12.35
CA GLN A 282 28.06 -8.52 -12.75
C GLN A 282 26.88 -8.34 -13.73
N TRP A 283 26.63 -9.33 -14.59
CA TRP A 283 25.51 -9.31 -15.51
C TRP A 283 24.16 -9.28 -14.76
N TYR A 284 24.02 -10.04 -13.67
CA TYR A 284 22.81 -9.97 -12.83
C TYR A 284 22.58 -8.57 -12.28
N ILE A 285 23.64 -7.89 -11.80
CA ILE A 285 23.54 -6.52 -11.29
C ILE A 285 23.04 -5.58 -12.39
N ALA A 286 23.62 -5.66 -13.59
CA ALA A 286 23.20 -4.81 -14.72
C ALA A 286 21.73 -5.05 -15.14
N GLU A 287 21.29 -6.33 -15.19
CA GLU A 287 19.90 -6.68 -15.50
C GLU A 287 18.92 -6.16 -14.44
N MET A 288 19.28 -6.31 -13.16
CA MET A 288 18.48 -5.83 -12.03
C MET A 288 18.35 -4.29 -12.05
N ASP A 289 19.46 -3.58 -12.25
CA ASP A 289 19.51 -2.12 -12.31
C ASP A 289 18.63 -1.55 -13.44
N VAL A 290 18.75 -2.07 -14.66
CA VAL A 290 17.93 -1.64 -15.81
C VAL A 290 16.43 -1.83 -15.54
N LYS A 291 16.03 -2.95 -14.93
CA LYS A 291 14.62 -3.22 -14.61
C LYS A 291 14.09 -2.28 -13.54
N ILE A 292 14.88 -2.00 -12.51
CA ILE A 292 14.55 -1.03 -11.45
C ILE A 292 14.36 0.36 -12.05
N GLU A 293 15.27 0.82 -12.91
CA GLU A 293 15.14 2.12 -13.57
C GLU A 293 13.88 2.20 -14.45
N ALA A 294 13.58 1.15 -15.20
CA ALA A 294 12.37 1.10 -16.01
C ALA A 294 11.10 1.14 -15.11
N ALA A 295 11.10 0.40 -13.99
CA ALA A 295 10.01 0.42 -13.02
C ALA A 295 9.84 1.82 -12.40
N ARG A 296 10.93 2.48 -11.99
CA ARG A 296 10.92 3.83 -11.43
C ARG A 296 10.23 4.81 -12.38
N HIS A 297 10.59 4.81 -13.65
CA HIS A 297 10.00 5.70 -14.64
C HIS A 297 8.49 5.45 -14.82
N LEU A 298 8.03 4.20 -14.78
CA LEU A 298 6.60 3.90 -14.87
C LEU A 298 5.85 4.36 -13.61
N VAL A 299 6.42 4.16 -12.42
CA VAL A 299 5.83 4.56 -11.13
C VAL A 299 5.72 6.08 -11.05
N TYR A 300 6.82 6.79 -11.31
CA TYR A 300 6.87 8.25 -11.22
C TYR A 300 5.97 8.90 -12.27
N LYS A 301 5.90 8.34 -13.49
CA LYS A 301 4.96 8.80 -14.52
C LYS A 301 3.51 8.68 -14.05
N ALA A 302 3.13 7.57 -13.45
CA ALA A 302 1.76 7.37 -12.98
C ALA A 302 1.40 8.37 -11.87
N ALA A 303 2.32 8.62 -10.91
CA ALA A 303 2.16 9.63 -9.88
C ALA A 303 2.03 11.03 -10.46
N TRP A 304 2.93 11.41 -11.37
CA TRP A 304 2.89 12.70 -12.05
C TRP A 304 1.59 12.93 -12.82
N LEU A 305 1.08 11.92 -13.54
CA LEU A 305 -0.20 12.04 -14.26
C LEU A 305 -1.36 12.33 -13.30
N LYS A 306 -1.37 11.68 -12.14
CA LYS A 306 -2.36 11.91 -11.09
C LYS A 306 -2.28 13.35 -10.56
N ASP A 307 -1.09 13.86 -10.29
CA ASP A 307 -0.85 15.22 -9.81
C ASP A 307 -1.26 16.28 -10.86
N GLN A 308 -1.14 15.96 -12.14
CA GLN A 308 -1.63 16.81 -13.23
C GLN A 308 -3.14 16.70 -13.50
N GLY A 309 -3.89 15.96 -12.68
CA GLY A 309 -5.32 15.72 -12.90
C GLY A 309 -5.64 14.99 -14.20
N LYS A 310 -4.67 14.30 -14.82
CA LYS A 310 -4.82 13.55 -16.07
C LYS A 310 -5.31 12.11 -15.78
N PRO A 311 -5.92 11.43 -16.78
CA PRO A 311 -6.20 10.00 -16.67
C PRO A 311 -4.92 9.21 -16.40
N TYR A 312 -4.90 8.40 -15.34
CA TYR A 312 -3.73 7.65 -14.90
C TYR A 312 -3.98 6.15 -14.64
N SER A 313 -5.23 5.69 -14.72
CA SER A 313 -5.62 4.32 -14.36
C SER A 313 -4.78 3.25 -15.08
N VAL A 314 -4.58 3.40 -16.40
CA VAL A 314 -3.78 2.46 -17.21
C VAL A 314 -2.29 2.54 -16.89
N ASP A 315 -1.78 3.76 -16.65
CA ASP A 315 -0.37 3.96 -16.29
C ASP A 315 -0.10 3.43 -14.86
N ALA A 316 -1.05 3.55 -13.93
CA ALA A 316 -0.97 2.92 -12.62
C ALA A 316 -0.95 1.38 -12.72
N ALA A 317 -1.77 0.80 -13.60
CA ALA A 317 -1.77 -0.65 -13.84
C ALA A 317 -0.44 -1.12 -14.47
N ARG A 318 0.12 -0.38 -15.43
CA ARG A 318 1.45 -0.67 -16.01
C ARG A 318 2.55 -0.60 -14.97
N ALA A 319 2.55 0.45 -14.15
CA ALA A 319 3.53 0.65 -13.09
C ALA A 319 3.48 -0.50 -12.07
N LYS A 320 2.28 -0.85 -11.60
CA LYS A 320 2.08 -1.92 -10.62
C LYS A 320 2.50 -3.29 -11.17
N LEU A 321 2.09 -3.62 -12.37
CA LEU A 321 2.45 -4.88 -13.01
C LEU A 321 3.98 -5.01 -13.15
N PHE A 322 4.60 -4.02 -13.76
CA PHE A 322 6.03 -4.08 -14.05
C PHE A 322 6.89 -4.00 -12.79
N ALA A 323 6.55 -3.15 -11.82
CA ALA A 323 7.29 -3.03 -10.57
C ALA A 323 7.17 -4.30 -9.71
N ALA A 324 6.00 -4.93 -9.64
CA ALA A 324 5.79 -6.17 -8.88
C ALA A 324 6.59 -7.34 -9.48
N ASP A 325 6.53 -7.53 -10.80
CA ASP A 325 7.31 -8.55 -11.51
C ASP A 325 8.82 -8.31 -11.33
N THR A 326 9.26 -7.04 -11.42
CA THR A 326 10.65 -6.64 -11.18
C THR A 326 11.08 -6.94 -9.74
N ALA A 327 10.24 -6.61 -8.74
CA ALA A 327 10.57 -6.86 -7.34
C ALA A 327 10.77 -8.35 -7.06
N MET A 328 9.90 -9.21 -7.57
CA MET A 328 10.05 -10.66 -7.43
C MET A 328 11.32 -11.18 -8.08
N GLU A 329 11.65 -10.72 -9.28
CA GLU A 329 12.85 -11.14 -9.97
C GLU A 329 14.11 -10.68 -9.23
N VAL A 330 14.18 -9.39 -8.88
CA VAL A 330 15.35 -8.78 -8.21
C VAL A 330 15.58 -9.40 -6.83
N THR A 331 14.55 -9.52 -6.00
CA THR A 331 14.70 -10.09 -4.66
C THR A 331 15.09 -11.56 -4.71
N THR A 332 14.57 -12.35 -5.67
CA THR A 332 14.99 -13.74 -5.91
C THR A 332 16.46 -13.82 -6.34
N LYS A 333 16.90 -12.92 -7.23
CA LYS A 333 18.31 -12.84 -7.64
C LYS A 333 19.23 -12.41 -6.49
N ALA A 334 18.77 -11.47 -5.64
CA ALA A 334 19.51 -11.07 -4.46
C ALA A 334 19.76 -12.26 -3.51
N VAL A 335 18.73 -13.05 -3.20
CA VAL A 335 18.90 -14.29 -2.43
C VAL A 335 19.94 -15.21 -3.08
N GLN A 336 19.89 -15.38 -4.40
CA GLN A 336 20.86 -16.22 -5.14
C GLN A 336 22.29 -15.69 -5.02
N LEU A 337 22.48 -14.36 -5.08
CA LEU A 337 23.80 -13.72 -4.97
C LEU A 337 24.44 -13.87 -3.58
N PHE A 338 23.64 -13.97 -2.54
CA PHE A 338 24.10 -14.25 -1.18
C PHE A 338 24.46 -15.76 -0.98
N GLY A 339 24.05 -16.64 -1.90
CA GLY A 339 24.24 -18.07 -1.76
C GLY A 339 23.54 -18.66 -0.53
N GLY A 340 24.19 -19.56 0.20
CA GLY A 340 23.59 -20.16 1.41
C GLY A 340 23.15 -19.13 2.47
N TYR A 341 23.87 -18.04 2.63
CA TYR A 341 23.50 -16.98 3.55
C TYR A 341 22.21 -16.23 3.14
N GLY A 342 21.90 -16.16 1.86
CA GLY A 342 20.64 -15.57 1.39
C GLY A 342 19.40 -16.40 1.76
N TYR A 343 19.59 -17.66 2.12
CA TYR A 343 18.52 -18.59 2.52
C TYR A 343 18.33 -18.65 4.06
N THR A 344 19.14 -17.92 4.81
CA THR A 344 19.05 -17.81 6.26
C THR A 344 18.46 -16.44 6.64
N LYS A 345 17.97 -16.32 7.89
CA LYS A 345 17.41 -15.06 8.41
C LYS A 345 18.48 -14.06 8.90
N ASP A 346 19.76 -14.38 8.72
CA ASP A 346 20.88 -13.50 9.13
C ASP A 346 20.99 -12.23 8.28
N TYR A 347 20.43 -12.27 7.05
CA TYR A 347 20.44 -11.19 6.08
C TYR A 347 19.01 -10.83 5.64
N PRO A 348 18.76 -9.59 5.23
CA PRO A 348 17.41 -9.12 4.96
C PRO A 348 16.80 -9.62 3.64
N VAL A 349 17.60 -10.20 2.73
CA VAL A 349 17.17 -10.50 1.36
C VAL A 349 16.07 -11.57 1.28
N GLU A 350 16.06 -12.54 2.20
CA GLU A 350 15.00 -13.56 2.25
C GLU A 350 13.65 -12.94 2.67
N ARG A 351 13.65 -11.97 3.63
CA ARG A 351 12.47 -11.22 4.03
C ARG A 351 11.97 -10.35 2.87
N MET A 352 12.88 -9.66 2.19
CA MET A 352 12.52 -8.84 1.02
C MET A 352 11.87 -9.67 -0.09
N MET A 353 12.34 -10.90 -0.32
CA MET A 353 11.73 -11.82 -1.29
C MET A 353 10.31 -12.24 -0.85
N ARG A 354 10.11 -12.57 0.44
CA ARG A 354 8.78 -12.90 0.98
C ARG A 354 7.82 -11.71 0.89
N ASP A 355 8.30 -10.52 1.22
CA ASP A 355 7.54 -9.28 1.16
C ASP A 355 7.19 -8.88 -0.28
N ALA A 356 8.09 -9.10 -1.24
CA ALA A 356 7.86 -8.78 -2.64
C ALA A 356 6.68 -9.57 -3.25
N LYS A 357 6.47 -10.83 -2.82
CA LYS A 357 5.44 -11.70 -3.41
C LYS A 357 4.04 -11.12 -3.31
N ILE A 358 3.70 -10.42 -2.22
CA ILE A 358 2.36 -9.87 -2.06
C ILE A 358 2.06 -8.76 -3.08
N THR A 359 3.09 -8.08 -3.59
CA THR A 359 2.91 -6.98 -4.56
C THR A 359 2.33 -7.45 -5.90
N GLU A 360 2.46 -8.72 -6.24
CA GLU A 360 1.80 -9.33 -7.41
C GLU A 360 0.31 -9.67 -7.15
N ILE A 361 -0.12 -9.70 -5.88
CA ILE A 361 -1.42 -10.24 -5.47
C ILE A 361 -2.41 -9.16 -5.07
N TYR A 362 -2.11 -8.34 -4.08
CA TYR A 362 -3.07 -7.38 -3.52
C TYR A 362 -3.24 -6.12 -4.38
N GLU A 363 -4.31 -5.36 -4.08
CA GLU A 363 -4.76 -4.19 -4.86
C GLU A 363 -4.96 -4.48 -6.36
N GLY A 364 -5.41 -5.69 -6.65
CA GLY A 364 -5.57 -6.25 -7.99
C GLY A 364 -4.35 -7.04 -8.42
N THR A 365 -4.55 -8.35 -8.66
CA THR A 365 -3.46 -9.25 -9.07
C THR A 365 -2.78 -8.79 -10.35
N SER A 366 -1.59 -9.34 -10.67
CA SER A 366 -0.91 -9.08 -11.95
C SER A 366 -1.83 -9.36 -13.15
N GLU A 367 -2.73 -10.37 -13.04
CA GLU A 367 -3.73 -10.68 -14.06
C GLU A 367 -4.78 -9.57 -14.20
N VAL A 368 -5.23 -8.98 -13.09
CA VAL A 368 -6.15 -7.82 -13.12
C VAL A 368 -5.48 -6.63 -13.80
N GLN A 369 -4.20 -6.36 -13.52
CA GLN A 369 -3.48 -5.30 -14.22
C GLN A 369 -3.41 -5.55 -15.73
N LYS A 370 -3.12 -6.81 -16.14
CA LYS A 370 -3.14 -7.20 -17.56
C LYS A 370 -4.51 -6.99 -18.19
N MET A 371 -5.61 -7.28 -17.49
CA MET A 371 -6.98 -7.00 -17.96
C MET A 371 -7.24 -5.50 -18.17
N VAL A 372 -6.82 -4.66 -17.23
CA VAL A 372 -6.97 -3.19 -17.34
C VAL A 372 -6.18 -2.65 -18.53
N ILE A 373 -4.92 -3.10 -18.68
CA ILE A 373 -4.04 -2.68 -19.76
C ILE A 373 -4.59 -3.13 -21.12
N SER A 374 -4.89 -4.43 -21.27
CA SER A 374 -5.38 -4.99 -22.54
C SER A 374 -6.73 -4.38 -22.95
N GLY A 375 -7.65 -4.20 -21.98
CA GLY A 375 -8.93 -3.54 -22.22
C GLY A 375 -8.81 -2.09 -22.69
N SER A 376 -7.69 -1.41 -22.37
CA SER A 376 -7.41 -0.06 -22.89
C SER A 376 -6.74 -0.08 -24.28
N VAL A 377 -5.86 -1.06 -24.52
CA VAL A 377 -5.12 -1.17 -25.79
C VAL A 377 -6.00 -1.67 -26.94
N LEU A 378 -6.99 -2.51 -26.62
CA LEU A 378 -7.90 -3.12 -27.61
C LEU A 378 -9.15 -2.27 -27.93
N ARG A 379 -9.31 -1.11 -27.30
CA ARG A 379 -10.38 -0.13 -27.61
C ARG A 379 -9.94 0.81 -28.72
#